data_9d5bcbf53b1c3d205dfd3aa6d46e4267
#
_entry.id   9d5bcbf53b1c3d205dfd3aa6d46e4267
#
_cell.length_a   1.000
_cell.length_b   1.000
_cell.length_c   1.000
_cell.angle_alpha   90.00
_cell.angle_beta   90.00
_cell.angle_gamma   90.00
#
_symmetry.space_group_name_H-M   'P 1'
#
loop_
_entity.id
_entity.type
_entity.pdbx_description
1 polymer ?
#
loop_
_entity_poly.entity_id
_entity_poly.type
_entity_poly.pdbx_seq_one_letter_code
_entity_poly.pdbx_strand_id
1 'polypeptide(L)'
;MKRLTLALCIIITMALTVTAQGVDGIKRNSSYLYGEGGGVTLQAAKEAALADLIQKISVTVHSDFTSKERELNQDGNVTSDAEYQSIIRSYSTATLTNVKTIVLKPEPDASVFLYIAKSEIDRIFESRVAKAKEFVGNAAE
;
A
#
# COMPACT_ATOMS: atom_id res chain seq x y z
N MET A 1 -35.76 28.08 -16.24
CA MET A 1 -34.47 28.24 -15.53
C MET A 1 -34.43 27.51 -14.19
N LYS A 2 -35.41 27.59 -13.31
CA LYS A 2 -35.42 26.89 -12.01
C LYS A 2 -35.35 25.35 -12.09
N ARG A 3 -35.90 24.72 -13.15
CA ARG A 3 -35.88 23.26 -13.35
C ARG A 3 -34.53 22.77 -13.86
N LEU A 4 -33.77 23.60 -14.57
CA LEU A 4 -32.44 23.24 -15.09
C LEU A 4 -31.37 23.25 -14.00
N THR A 5 -31.47 24.20 -13.06
CA THR A 5 -30.57 24.27 -11.90
C THR A 5 -30.78 23.11 -10.92
N LEU A 6 -32.02 22.65 -10.75
CA LEU A 6 -32.31 21.48 -9.90
C LEU A 6 -31.75 20.19 -10.48
N ALA A 7 -31.83 20.01 -11.80
CA ALA A 7 -31.25 18.83 -12.48
C ALA A 7 -29.72 18.81 -12.41
N LEU A 8 -29.06 19.98 -12.48
CA LEU A 8 -27.60 20.07 -12.37
C LEU A 8 -27.10 19.74 -10.96
N CYS A 9 -27.83 20.17 -9.92
CA CYS A 9 -27.49 19.81 -8.53
C CYS A 9 -27.61 18.30 -8.26
N ILE A 10 -28.60 17.61 -8.84
CA ILE A 10 -28.82 16.17 -8.67
C ILE A 10 -27.69 15.37 -9.34
N ILE A 11 -27.18 15.82 -10.49
CA ILE A 11 -26.09 15.15 -11.21
C ILE A 11 -24.76 15.28 -10.43
N ILE A 12 -24.51 16.42 -9.79
CA ILE A 12 -23.29 16.65 -8.99
C ILE A 12 -23.29 15.81 -7.71
N THR A 13 -24.45 15.60 -7.08
CA THR A 13 -24.56 14.78 -5.87
C THR A 13 -24.40 13.28 -6.15
N MET A 14 -24.78 12.78 -7.32
CA MET A 14 -24.57 11.38 -7.70
C MET A 14 -23.09 11.03 -7.98
N ALA A 15 -22.30 11.96 -8.48
CA ALA A 15 -20.88 11.71 -8.77
C ALA A 15 -20.02 11.50 -7.50
N LEU A 16 -20.40 12.09 -6.37
CA LEU A 16 -19.69 11.98 -5.10
C LEU A 16 -19.97 10.63 -4.37
N THR A 17 -21.11 10.01 -4.63
CA THR A 17 -21.48 8.74 -3.97
C THR A 17 -20.77 7.52 -4.55
N VAL A 18 -20.37 7.55 -5.82
CA VAL A 18 -19.70 6.41 -6.49
C VAL A 18 -18.27 6.21 -5.99
N THR A 19 -17.56 7.28 -5.67
CA THR A 19 -16.19 7.19 -5.13
C THR A 19 -16.16 6.69 -3.70
N ALA A 20 -17.10 7.08 -2.86
CA ALA A 20 -17.20 6.62 -1.47
C ALA A 20 -17.47 5.12 -1.37
N GLN A 21 -18.38 4.58 -2.21
CA GLN A 21 -18.67 3.14 -2.24
C GLN A 21 -17.46 2.30 -2.68
N GLY A 22 -16.63 2.81 -3.61
CA GLY A 22 -15.41 2.16 -4.04
C GLY A 22 -14.36 2.06 -2.93
N VAL A 23 -14.14 3.14 -2.19
CA VAL A 23 -13.17 3.20 -1.07
C VAL A 23 -13.60 2.30 0.07
N ASP A 24 -14.87 2.33 0.48
CA ASP A 24 -15.39 1.47 1.54
C ASP A 24 -15.30 -0.02 1.18
N GLY A 25 -15.50 -0.36 -0.10
CA GLY A 25 -15.31 -1.71 -0.61
C GLY A 25 -13.86 -2.18 -0.46
N ILE A 26 -12.90 -1.32 -0.80
CA ILE A 26 -11.46 -1.62 -0.66
C ILE A 26 -11.08 -1.75 0.83
N LYS A 27 -11.55 -0.84 1.69
CA LYS A 27 -11.27 -0.88 3.13
C LYS A 27 -11.74 -2.16 3.82
N ARG A 28 -12.86 -2.72 3.38
CA ARG A 28 -13.42 -3.97 3.92
C ARG A 28 -12.81 -5.23 3.31
N ASN A 29 -12.10 -5.09 2.20
CA ASN A 29 -11.51 -6.23 1.51
C ASN A 29 -10.11 -6.52 2.05
N SER A 30 -9.96 -7.64 2.75
CA SER A 30 -8.69 -8.08 3.35
C SER A 30 -7.58 -8.37 2.34
N SER A 31 -7.89 -8.43 1.03
CA SER A 31 -6.90 -8.63 -0.04
C SER A 31 -6.12 -7.37 -0.39
N TYR A 32 -6.50 -6.21 0.17
CA TYR A 32 -5.82 -4.94 -0.07
C TYR A 32 -5.21 -4.38 1.22
N LEU A 33 -4.10 -3.66 1.07
CA LEU A 33 -3.63 -2.68 2.03
C LEU A 33 -3.87 -1.29 1.47
N TYR A 34 -4.16 -0.34 2.35
CA TYR A 34 -4.43 1.04 1.95
C TYR A 34 -3.81 2.03 2.93
N GLY A 35 -3.49 3.22 2.41
CA GLY A 35 -3.05 4.37 3.19
C GLY A 35 -3.91 5.58 2.89
N GLU A 36 -4.12 6.41 3.88
CA GLU A 36 -4.88 7.66 3.76
C GLU A 36 -4.00 8.83 4.18
N GLY A 37 -4.10 9.92 3.44
CA GLY A 37 -3.33 11.11 3.75
C GLY A 37 -4.07 12.39 3.38
N GLY A 38 -3.83 13.43 4.17
CA GLY A 38 -4.33 14.77 3.95
C GLY A 38 -3.18 15.77 3.88
N GLY A 39 -3.40 16.88 3.18
CA GLY A 39 -2.44 17.95 3.07
C GLY A 39 -3.02 19.19 2.38
N VAL A 40 -2.33 20.30 2.50
CA VAL A 40 -2.73 21.55 1.83
C VAL A 40 -2.69 21.38 0.29
N THR A 41 -1.72 20.59 -0.20
CA THR A 41 -1.57 20.28 -1.61
C THR A 41 -1.81 18.79 -1.87
N LEU A 42 -2.17 18.45 -3.11
CA LEU A 42 -2.34 17.08 -3.54
C LEU A 42 -1.06 16.25 -3.36
N GLN A 43 0.09 16.85 -3.58
CA GLN A 43 1.39 16.20 -3.38
C GLN A 43 1.63 15.86 -1.90
N ALA A 44 1.40 16.80 -0.99
CA ALA A 44 1.53 16.55 0.45
C ALA A 44 0.57 15.47 0.95
N ALA A 45 -0.68 15.49 0.48
CA ALA A 45 -1.66 14.46 0.80
C ALA A 45 -1.24 13.07 0.29
N LYS A 46 -0.67 13.00 -0.92
CA LYS A 46 -0.16 11.75 -1.50
C LYS A 46 1.05 11.20 -0.74
N GLU A 47 1.97 12.05 -0.32
CA GLU A 47 3.12 11.64 0.49
C GLU A 47 2.71 11.12 1.86
N ALA A 48 1.74 11.79 2.51
CA ALA A 48 1.18 11.31 3.79
C ALA A 48 0.47 9.96 3.64
N ALA A 49 -0.35 9.79 2.59
CA ALA A 49 -1.03 8.53 2.31
C ALA A 49 -0.04 7.39 2.01
N LEU A 50 1.06 7.70 1.33
CA LEU A 50 2.10 6.73 1.03
C LEU A 50 2.86 6.31 2.28
N ALA A 51 3.18 7.24 3.18
CA ALA A 51 3.82 6.93 4.46
C ALA A 51 2.95 6.00 5.32
N ASP A 52 1.65 6.26 5.41
CA ASP A 52 0.68 5.40 6.10
C ASP A 52 0.60 4.00 5.45
N LEU A 53 0.56 3.92 4.11
CA LEU A 53 0.55 2.65 3.39
C LEU A 53 1.83 1.84 3.64
N ILE A 54 3.01 2.45 3.58
CA ILE A 54 4.30 1.80 3.83
C ILE A 54 4.37 1.26 5.26
N GLN A 55 3.88 2.00 6.24
CA GLN A 55 3.82 1.54 7.62
C GLN A 55 2.96 0.29 7.76
N LYS A 56 1.79 0.24 7.13
CA LYS A 56 0.90 -0.93 7.14
C LYS A 56 1.51 -2.13 6.41
N ILE A 57 2.20 -1.90 5.30
CA ILE A 57 2.95 -2.96 4.60
C ILE A 57 4.01 -3.54 5.53
N SER A 58 4.79 -2.70 6.20
CA SER A 58 5.85 -3.14 7.11
C SER A 58 5.32 -4.04 8.22
N VAL A 59 4.18 -3.65 8.83
CA VAL A 59 3.54 -4.45 9.89
C VAL A 59 3.04 -5.79 9.34
N THR A 60 2.42 -5.80 8.16
CA THR A 60 1.91 -7.03 7.54
C THR A 60 3.03 -7.99 7.18
N VAL A 61 4.08 -7.51 6.51
CA VAL A 61 5.24 -8.31 6.13
C VAL A 61 5.95 -8.87 7.37
N HIS A 62 6.05 -8.08 8.45
CA HIS A 62 6.61 -8.56 9.72
C HIS A 62 5.79 -9.70 10.32
N SER A 63 4.49 -9.57 10.35
CA SER A 63 3.59 -10.60 10.88
C SER A 63 3.69 -11.91 10.08
N ASP A 64 3.68 -11.82 8.75
CA ASP A 64 3.73 -12.98 7.86
C ASP A 64 5.09 -13.66 7.92
N PHE A 65 6.19 -12.88 8.02
CA PHE A 65 7.54 -13.42 8.19
C PHE A 65 7.69 -14.16 9.52
N THR A 66 7.26 -13.56 10.62
CA THR A 66 7.34 -14.19 11.95
C THR A 66 6.51 -15.49 12.02
N SER A 67 5.39 -15.55 11.30
CA SER A 67 4.58 -16.76 11.22
C SER A 67 5.29 -17.87 10.43
N LYS A 68 5.86 -17.53 9.27
CA LYS A 68 6.65 -18.46 8.44
C LYS A 68 7.93 -18.94 9.15
N GLU A 69 8.59 -18.07 9.90
CA GLU A 69 9.79 -18.41 10.67
C GLU A 69 9.49 -19.43 11.79
N ARG A 70 8.33 -19.33 12.43
CA ARG A 70 7.87 -20.34 13.42
C ARG A 70 7.62 -21.70 12.79
N GLU A 71 7.15 -21.75 11.55
CA GLU A 71 6.96 -23.01 10.80
C GLU A 71 8.30 -23.59 10.33
N LEU A 72 9.25 -22.74 9.89
CA LEU A 72 10.56 -23.14 9.37
C LEU A 72 11.59 -23.45 10.45
N ASN A 73 11.45 -22.94 11.68
CA ASN A 73 12.33 -23.29 12.81
C ASN A 73 12.25 -24.77 13.24
N GLN A 74 11.31 -25.52 12.70
CA GLN A 74 11.32 -26.98 12.79
C GLN A 74 12.38 -27.62 11.86
N ASP A 75 12.88 -26.91 10.84
CA ASP A 75 13.83 -27.40 9.83
C ASP A 75 15.20 -26.67 9.79
N GLY A 76 15.50 -25.80 10.74
CA GLY A 76 16.86 -25.30 11.00
C GLY A 76 17.42 -24.23 10.06
N ASN A 77 16.61 -23.49 9.32
CA ASN A 77 17.05 -22.42 8.42
C ASN A 77 16.73 -21.02 9.00
N VAL A 78 17.69 -20.44 9.74
CA VAL A 78 17.53 -19.14 10.42
C VAL A 78 17.87 -18.01 9.45
N THR A 79 16.87 -17.32 8.94
CA THR A 79 17.06 -16.00 8.30
C THR A 79 17.20 -14.95 9.40
N SER A 80 18.27 -14.19 9.41
CA SER A 80 18.57 -13.26 10.51
C SER A 80 17.62 -12.04 10.53
N ASP A 81 17.29 -11.55 11.73
CA ASP A 81 16.54 -10.29 11.94
C ASP A 81 17.12 -9.11 11.15
N ALA A 82 18.44 -9.05 10.95
CA ALA A 82 19.12 -8.02 10.19
C ALA A 82 18.75 -8.04 8.70
N GLU A 83 18.61 -9.22 8.11
CA GLU A 83 18.23 -9.41 6.71
C GLU A 83 16.77 -8.97 6.50
N TYR A 84 15.90 -9.34 7.42
CA TYR A 84 14.51 -8.91 7.44
C TYR A 84 14.38 -7.37 7.52
N GLN A 85 15.08 -6.72 8.45
CA GLN A 85 15.08 -5.25 8.59
C GLN A 85 15.61 -4.56 7.32
N SER A 86 16.58 -5.16 6.63
CA SER A 86 17.08 -4.65 5.35
C SER A 86 16.00 -4.70 4.26
N ILE A 87 15.23 -5.79 4.18
CA ILE A 87 14.14 -5.95 3.23
C ILE A 87 13.04 -4.93 3.49
N ILE A 88 12.62 -4.73 4.75
CA ILE A 88 11.60 -3.73 5.11
C ILE A 88 12.04 -2.30 4.73
N ARG A 89 13.28 -1.92 5.05
CA ARG A 89 13.81 -0.59 4.68
C ARG A 89 13.86 -0.37 3.17
N SER A 90 13.88 -1.43 2.39
CA SER A 90 13.89 -1.36 0.93
C SER A 90 12.53 -1.10 0.29
N TYR A 91 11.43 -1.13 1.03
CA TYR A 91 10.11 -0.68 0.58
C TYR A 91 10.07 0.85 0.56
N SER A 92 10.78 1.44 -0.38
CA SER A 92 10.68 2.88 -0.66
C SER A 92 9.62 3.14 -1.71
N THR A 93 9.20 4.39 -1.82
CA THR A 93 8.25 4.89 -2.84
C THR A 93 8.55 4.40 -4.25
N ALA A 94 9.83 4.28 -4.61
CA ALA A 94 10.29 3.83 -5.93
C ALA A 94 10.08 2.33 -6.18
N THR A 95 9.76 1.57 -5.15
CA THR A 95 9.64 0.11 -5.22
C THR A 95 8.20 -0.37 -5.31
N LEU A 96 7.24 0.45 -4.89
CA LEU A 96 5.82 0.13 -4.94
C LEU A 96 5.25 0.52 -6.30
N THR A 97 5.37 -0.37 -7.29
CA THR A 97 5.02 -0.10 -8.69
C THR A 97 3.53 -0.14 -8.96
N ASN A 98 2.69 -0.84 -8.28
CA ASN A 98 1.27 -1.01 -8.59
C ASN A 98 0.32 -0.35 -7.56
N VAL A 99 0.77 0.72 -6.90
CA VAL A 99 -0.08 1.51 -6.01
C VAL A 99 -1.10 2.29 -6.82
N LYS A 100 -2.36 2.14 -6.48
CA LYS A 100 -3.47 2.87 -7.07
C LYS A 100 -3.83 4.07 -6.19
N THR A 101 -4.22 5.16 -6.83
CA THR A 101 -4.51 6.44 -6.19
C THR A 101 -5.96 6.84 -6.44
N ILE A 102 -6.67 7.21 -5.38
CA ILE A 102 -7.98 7.85 -5.44
C ILE A 102 -7.88 9.20 -4.74
N VAL A 103 -8.21 10.27 -5.44
CA VAL A 103 -8.31 11.60 -4.84
C VAL A 103 -9.69 11.73 -4.22
N LEU A 104 -9.75 11.84 -2.90
CA LEU A 104 -11.01 11.97 -2.16
C LEU A 104 -11.48 13.42 -2.09
N LYS A 105 -10.52 14.35 -1.96
CA LYS A 105 -10.77 15.80 -1.92
C LYS A 105 -9.66 16.53 -2.66
N PRO A 106 -9.98 17.49 -3.54
CA PRO A 106 -8.98 18.29 -4.23
C PRO A 106 -8.41 19.39 -3.32
N GLU A 107 -7.43 20.11 -3.82
CA GLU A 107 -6.87 21.30 -3.17
C GLU A 107 -7.92 22.45 -3.05
N PRO A 108 -7.79 23.37 -2.06
CA PRO A 108 -6.94 23.27 -0.86
C PRO A 108 -7.49 22.23 0.11
N ASP A 109 -6.74 21.72 1.08
CA ASP A 109 -7.11 20.61 1.97
C ASP A 109 -7.33 19.30 1.23
N ALA A 110 -6.38 18.92 0.39
CA ALA A 110 -6.43 17.71 -0.39
C ALA A 110 -6.45 16.45 0.51
N SER A 111 -7.18 15.43 0.06
CA SER A 111 -7.19 14.12 0.70
C SER A 111 -7.04 13.02 -0.36
N VAL A 112 -6.14 12.08 -0.07
CA VAL A 112 -5.76 11.00 -1.00
C VAL A 112 -5.88 9.66 -0.30
N PHE A 113 -6.38 8.68 -1.04
CA PHE A 113 -6.44 7.28 -0.68
C PHE A 113 -5.56 6.48 -1.64
N LEU A 114 -4.59 5.77 -1.10
CA LEU A 114 -3.72 4.86 -1.85
C LEU A 114 -4.05 3.42 -1.46
N TYR A 115 -3.96 2.50 -2.42
CA TYR A 115 -4.13 1.08 -2.11
C TYR A 115 -3.30 0.19 -3.04
N ILE A 116 -2.97 -1.01 -2.55
CA ILE A 116 -2.22 -2.03 -3.26
C ILE A 116 -2.76 -3.41 -2.88
N ALA A 117 -2.77 -4.35 -3.83
CA ALA A 117 -3.11 -5.73 -3.53
C ALA A 117 -2.00 -6.40 -2.71
N LYS A 118 -2.34 -7.20 -1.71
CA LYS A 118 -1.38 -7.96 -0.90
C LYS A 118 -0.53 -8.90 -1.77
N SER A 119 -1.12 -9.53 -2.78
CA SER A 119 -0.41 -10.36 -3.75
C SER A 119 0.72 -9.64 -4.49
N GLU A 120 0.60 -8.33 -4.70
CA GLU A 120 1.69 -7.52 -5.27
C GLU A 120 2.83 -7.32 -4.28
N ILE A 121 2.50 -7.16 -3.00
CA ILE A 121 3.48 -7.05 -1.92
C ILE A 121 4.26 -8.36 -1.80
N ASP A 122 3.55 -9.50 -1.78
CA ASP A 122 4.15 -10.83 -1.74
C ASP A 122 5.10 -11.06 -2.91
N ARG A 123 4.68 -10.71 -4.13
CA ARG A 123 5.50 -10.81 -5.34
C ARG A 123 6.78 -9.96 -5.26
N ILE A 124 6.67 -8.72 -4.76
CA ILE A 124 7.82 -7.83 -4.58
C ILE A 124 8.77 -8.43 -3.53
N PHE A 125 8.24 -8.94 -2.44
CA PHE A 125 9.01 -9.57 -1.37
C PHE A 125 9.77 -10.81 -1.86
N GLU A 126 9.10 -11.75 -2.50
CA GLU A 126 9.70 -12.97 -3.05
C GLU A 126 10.80 -12.66 -4.08
N SER A 127 10.57 -11.68 -4.97
CA SER A 127 11.58 -11.24 -5.93
C SER A 127 12.84 -10.70 -5.26
N ARG A 128 12.72 -10.04 -4.10
CA ARG A 128 13.86 -9.48 -3.38
C ARG A 128 14.61 -10.53 -2.58
N VAL A 129 13.89 -11.45 -1.94
CA VAL A 129 14.50 -12.60 -1.25
C VAL A 129 15.29 -13.45 -2.25
N ALA A 130 14.75 -13.69 -3.45
CA ALA A 130 15.44 -14.42 -4.50
C ALA A 130 16.75 -13.72 -4.93
N LYS A 131 16.71 -12.40 -5.14
CA LYS A 131 17.91 -11.61 -5.48
C LYS A 131 18.93 -11.59 -4.35
N ALA A 132 18.51 -11.49 -3.09
CA ALA A 132 19.43 -11.54 -1.95
C ALA A 132 20.14 -12.89 -1.87
N LYS A 133 19.43 -13.99 -2.08
CA LYS A 133 20.03 -15.34 -2.12
C LYS A 133 21.03 -15.52 -3.27
N GLU A 134 20.74 -14.98 -4.44
CA GLU A 134 21.66 -14.99 -5.59
C GLU A 134 22.96 -14.22 -5.27
N PHE A 135 22.85 -13.06 -4.61
CA PHE A 135 24.02 -12.27 -4.20
C PHE A 135 24.92 -13.00 -3.20
N VAL A 136 24.31 -13.68 -2.23
CA VAL A 136 25.06 -14.48 -1.22
C VAL A 136 25.71 -15.71 -1.86
N GLY A 137 25.02 -16.37 -2.79
CA GLY A 137 25.55 -17.52 -3.53
C GLY A 137 26.79 -17.18 -4.37
N ASN A 138 26.74 -16.05 -5.08
CA ASN A 138 27.85 -15.57 -5.92
C ASN A 138 29.04 -15.00 -5.12
N ALA A 139 28.86 -14.64 -3.86
CA ALA A 139 29.95 -14.17 -2.99
C ALA A 139 30.71 -15.32 -2.29
N ALA A 140 30.21 -16.56 -2.40
CA ALA A 140 30.79 -17.75 -1.79
C ALA A 140 31.64 -18.60 -2.77
N GLU A 141 31.70 -18.20 -4.04
CA GLU A 141 32.63 -18.74 -5.07
C GLU A 141 33.88 -17.86 -5.17
#